data_3094d3f5453443a910cb236e7d222fc6
#
_entry.id   3094d3f5453443a910cb236e7d222fc6
#
_cell.length_a   1.000
_cell.length_b   1.000
_cell.length_c   1.000
_cell.angle_alpha   90.00
_cell.angle_beta   90.00
_cell.angle_gamma   90.00
#
_symmetry.space_group_name_H-M   'P 1'
#
loop_
_entity.id
_entity.type
_entity.pdbx_description
1 polymer ?
#
loop_
_entity_poly.entity_id
_entity_poly.type
_entity_poly.pdbx_seq_one_letter_code
_entity_poly.pdbx_strand_id
1 'polypeptide(L)'
;LFQVEGGIDNANGDGLAGSGDAVAPVAMADDNSGTLSFIRIEYAGYAFQPDKEINSLTLAAVGSGTTIDHIQVAYAKDDAFEWFGGTVNCKYLVTYKTQDDDFDTDNGYSGKVQFGLIFRDSVIADISNSEAFESDNNASGTTATPKTTAVFSNITAIGPKATTANFGNSLFRGGAHIRRNSGI
;
A
#
# COMPACT_ATOMS: atom_id res chain seq x y z
N LEU A 1 -4.11 -1.98 13.42
CA LEU A 1 -3.52 -0.85 12.73
C LEU A 1 -2.04 -0.75 13.07
N PHE A 2 -1.24 -0.81 12.03
CA PHE A 2 0.16 -0.39 12.10
C PHE A 2 0.33 0.81 11.19
N GLN A 3 0.78 1.91 11.73
CA GLN A 3 1.07 3.11 10.98
C GLN A 3 2.51 3.53 11.29
N VAL A 4 3.28 3.76 10.25
CA VAL A 4 4.64 4.31 10.35
C VAL A 4 4.61 5.66 9.64
N GLU A 5 5.00 6.68 10.35
CA GLU A 5 5.04 8.04 9.84
C GLU A 5 6.50 8.49 9.74
N GLY A 6 6.85 9.09 8.65
CA GLY A 6 8.20 9.58 8.38
C GLY A 6 8.29 11.09 8.27
N GLY A 7 9.51 11.58 8.17
CA GLY A 7 9.81 13.01 8.08
C GLY A 7 9.84 13.57 6.66
N ILE A 8 9.23 12.90 5.70
CA ILE A 8 9.16 13.40 4.33
C ILE A 8 7.89 14.22 4.16
N ASP A 9 8.03 15.44 3.69
CA ASP A 9 6.89 16.22 3.23
C ASP A 9 6.27 15.54 2.02
N ASN A 10 5.00 15.20 2.11
CA ASN A 10 4.24 14.74 0.99
C ASN A 10 3.84 15.93 0.13
N ALA A 11 4.63 16.22 -0.92
CA ALA A 11 4.40 17.35 -1.81
C ALA A 11 3.07 17.28 -2.56
N ASN A 12 2.40 16.14 -2.57
CA ASN A 12 1.04 16.02 -3.07
C ASN A 12 -0.01 16.64 -2.13
N GLY A 13 0.41 17.11 -0.96
CA GLY A 13 -0.48 17.79 -0.03
C GLY A 13 -1.56 16.87 0.55
N ASP A 14 -1.41 15.59 0.37
CA ASP A 14 -2.22 14.63 1.07
C ASP A 14 -1.75 14.61 2.51
N GLY A 15 -2.27 15.51 3.18
CA GLY A 15 -1.96 15.66 4.56
C GLY A 15 -2.36 14.40 5.33
N LEU A 16 -1.47 13.43 5.39
CA LEU A 16 -1.27 12.80 6.67
C LEU A 16 -0.73 13.89 7.60
N ALA A 17 -1.32 15.05 7.43
CA ALA A 17 -1.28 16.19 8.30
C ALA A 17 -1.71 15.70 9.67
N GLY A 18 -0.76 15.43 10.51
CA GLY A 18 -0.97 14.83 11.79
C GLY A 18 0.12 13.84 12.14
N SER A 19 0.88 13.32 11.17
CA SER A 19 2.23 12.91 11.49
C SER A 19 2.92 14.12 12.07
N GLY A 20 3.50 14.00 13.23
CA GLY A 20 4.00 15.13 14.00
C GLY A 20 4.95 16.08 13.29
N ASP A 21 5.27 15.81 12.04
CA ASP A 21 6.18 16.55 11.17
C ASP A 21 5.51 17.33 10.03
N ALA A 22 4.20 17.53 10.08
CA ALA A 22 3.50 18.46 9.18
C ALA A 22 4.10 19.89 9.18
N VAL A 23 5.13 20.12 9.95
CA VAL A 23 5.86 21.39 10.11
C VAL A 23 7.36 21.21 9.88
N ALA A 24 7.84 20.03 9.47
CA ALA A 24 9.26 19.87 9.17
C ALA A 24 9.63 20.78 7.99
N PRO A 25 10.57 21.69 8.15
CA PRO A 25 10.87 22.69 7.12
C PRO A 25 11.59 22.10 5.91
N VAL A 26 11.94 20.82 5.94
CA VAL A 26 12.69 20.14 4.86
C VAL A 26 12.30 18.67 4.81
N ALA A 27 11.87 18.21 3.66
CA ALA A 27 11.63 16.80 3.40
C ALA A 27 12.92 15.98 3.53
N MET A 28 12.85 14.89 4.29
CA MET A 28 14.00 14.02 4.58
C MET A 28 13.80 12.66 3.89
N ALA A 29 14.22 12.57 2.63
CA ALA A 29 14.05 11.35 1.85
C ALA A 29 14.80 10.11 2.40
N ASP A 30 15.74 10.31 3.28
CA ASP A 30 16.53 9.29 3.98
C ASP A 30 16.14 9.12 5.46
N ASP A 31 14.98 9.65 5.86
CA ASP A 31 14.45 9.49 7.20
C ASP A 31 14.48 8.03 7.65
N ASN A 32 14.77 7.83 8.93
CA ASN A 32 14.81 6.54 9.57
C ASN A 32 13.82 6.48 10.74
N SER A 33 12.64 5.96 10.45
CA SER A 33 11.58 5.73 11.44
C SER A 33 11.74 4.40 12.19
N GLY A 34 12.87 3.71 12.02
CA GLY A 34 13.18 2.48 12.75
C GLY A 34 13.15 1.22 11.91
N THR A 35 12.86 0.09 12.57
CA THR A 35 12.87 -1.25 11.94
C THR A 35 11.60 -2.00 12.28
N LEU A 36 10.88 -2.43 11.24
CA LEU A 36 9.78 -3.38 11.31
C LEU A 36 10.21 -4.66 10.60
N SER A 37 10.38 -5.76 11.33
CA SER A 37 10.84 -7.01 10.74
C SER A 37 10.23 -8.22 11.46
N PHE A 38 9.92 -9.28 10.70
CA PHE A 38 9.30 -10.51 11.21
C PHE A 38 7.97 -10.29 11.94
N ILE A 39 7.10 -9.49 11.34
CA ILE A 39 5.79 -9.13 11.91
C ILE A 39 4.68 -9.83 11.13
N ARG A 40 3.65 -10.23 11.85
CA ARG A 40 2.38 -10.69 11.28
C ARG A 40 1.25 -9.79 11.76
N ILE A 41 0.47 -9.27 10.82
CA ILE A 41 -0.70 -8.42 11.06
C ILE A 41 -1.92 -9.20 10.58
N GLU A 42 -2.93 -9.38 11.42
CA GLU A 42 -4.11 -10.15 11.06
C GLU A 42 -5.39 -9.41 11.43
N TYR A 43 -6.41 -9.56 10.54
CA TYR A 43 -7.77 -9.03 10.74
C TYR A 43 -7.83 -7.53 10.99
N ALA A 44 -6.85 -6.78 10.50
CA ALA A 44 -6.89 -5.32 10.52
C ALA A 44 -7.85 -4.78 9.43
N GLY A 45 -8.07 -3.48 9.40
CA GLY A 45 -8.90 -2.88 8.37
C GLY A 45 -10.34 -2.69 8.80
N TYR A 46 -10.61 -2.06 9.93
CA TYR A 46 -11.98 -1.75 10.35
C TYR A 46 -12.46 -0.47 9.67
N ALA A 47 -13.58 -0.57 8.94
CA ALA A 47 -14.29 0.60 8.43
C ALA A 47 -14.89 1.39 9.60
N PHE A 48 -14.28 2.50 9.91
CA PHE A 48 -14.75 3.32 11.04
C PHE A 48 -15.80 4.35 10.59
N GLN A 49 -15.86 4.66 9.30
CA GLN A 49 -16.94 5.35 8.60
C GLN A 49 -17.01 4.81 7.16
N PRO A 50 -18.11 5.01 6.41
CA PRO A 50 -18.14 4.71 4.99
C PRO A 50 -17.01 5.44 4.26
N ASP A 51 -16.29 4.74 3.41
CA ASP A 51 -15.13 5.22 2.64
C ASP A 51 -14.00 5.79 3.51
N LYS A 52 -13.86 5.27 4.73
CA LYS A 52 -12.76 5.57 5.66
C LYS A 52 -12.38 4.32 6.43
N GLU A 53 -11.75 3.46 5.75
CA GLU A 53 -11.19 2.23 6.24
C GLU A 53 -9.79 2.47 6.83
N ILE A 54 -9.30 1.47 7.51
CA ILE A 54 -7.95 1.47 8.07
C ILE A 54 -7.18 0.32 7.45
N ASN A 55 -6.11 0.61 6.76
CA ASN A 55 -5.22 -0.40 6.19
C ASN A 55 -4.56 -1.27 7.26
N SER A 56 -4.02 -2.41 6.86
CA SER A 56 -3.28 -3.23 7.81
C SER A 56 -1.93 -2.63 8.16
N LEU A 57 -1.16 -2.21 7.17
CA LEU A 57 0.07 -1.44 7.37
C LEU A 57 0.05 -0.21 6.48
N THR A 58 -0.06 0.95 7.09
CA THR A 58 0.06 2.24 6.43
C THR A 58 1.47 2.81 6.61
N LEU A 59 2.09 3.23 5.53
CA LEU A 59 3.42 3.84 5.50
C LEU A 59 3.30 5.27 4.95
N ALA A 60 3.35 6.23 5.84
CA ALA A 60 3.07 7.62 5.54
C ALA A 60 4.35 8.44 5.46
N ALA A 61 4.75 8.84 4.25
CA ALA A 61 5.94 9.66 4.01
C ALA A 61 7.24 9.10 4.65
N VAL A 62 7.37 7.77 4.67
CA VAL A 62 8.51 7.09 5.31
C VAL A 62 9.73 7.11 4.42
N GLY A 63 10.88 7.47 5.00
CA GLY A 63 12.15 7.62 4.28
C GLY A 63 12.92 6.31 4.08
N SER A 64 13.89 6.36 3.16
CA SER A 64 14.67 5.19 2.74
C SER A 64 15.62 4.63 3.80
N GLY A 65 15.85 5.34 4.89
CA GLY A 65 16.61 4.85 6.04
C GLY A 65 15.85 3.86 6.92
N THR A 66 14.52 3.80 6.77
CA THR A 66 13.68 2.87 7.51
C THR A 66 13.77 1.45 6.95
N THR A 67 13.79 0.46 7.83
CA THR A 67 13.83 -0.96 7.44
C THR A 67 12.44 -1.57 7.57
N ILE A 68 11.90 -2.09 6.46
CA ILE A 68 10.62 -2.81 6.41
C ILE A 68 10.86 -4.14 5.69
N ASP A 69 10.83 -5.23 6.43
CA ASP A 69 11.02 -6.54 5.83
C ASP A 69 10.32 -7.68 6.59
N HIS A 70 10.12 -8.82 5.90
CA HIS A 70 9.53 -10.04 6.45
C HIS A 70 8.21 -9.77 7.18
N ILE A 71 7.29 -9.07 6.50
CA ILE A 71 5.97 -8.78 7.06
C ILE A 71 4.91 -9.57 6.32
N GLN A 72 4.04 -10.19 7.09
CA GLN A 72 2.84 -10.84 6.58
C GLN A 72 1.60 -10.08 7.03
N VAL A 73 0.72 -9.77 6.09
CA VAL A 73 -0.64 -9.33 6.35
C VAL A 73 -1.61 -10.44 5.98
N ALA A 74 -2.58 -10.72 6.83
CA ALA A 74 -3.60 -11.73 6.56
C ALA A 74 -4.99 -11.24 6.98
N TYR A 75 -5.97 -11.49 6.10
CA TYR A 75 -7.38 -11.13 6.31
C TYR A 75 -7.59 -9.63 6.59
N ALA A 76 -6.85 -8.78 5.90
CA ALA A 76 -7.12 -7.35 5.89
C ALA A 76 -8.54 -7.10 5.38
N LYS A 77 -9.24 -6.13 5.95
CA LYS A 77 -10.58 -5.72 5.50
C LYS A 77 -10.55 -4.48 4.60
N ASP A 78 -9.40 -3.92 4.48
CA ASP A 78 -9.00 -2.86 3.59
C ASP A 78 -7.67 -3.28 2.98
N ASP A 79 -6.81 -2.37 2.58
CA ASP A 79 -5.51 -2.72 2.00
C ASP A 79 -4.60 -3.48 2.95
N ALA A 80 -3.81 -4.37 2.37
CA ALA A 80 -2.78 -5.02 3.15
C ALA A 80 -1.63 -4.08 3.45
N PHE A 81 -1.09 -3.43 2.42
CA PHE A 81 -0.03 -2.44 2.52
C PHE A 81 -0.39 -1.22 1.69
N GLU A 82 -0.36 -0.06 2.32
CA GLU A 82 -0.58 1.20 1.61
C GLU A 82 0.54 2.19 1.91
N TRP A 83 1.09 2.78 0.85
CA TRP A 83 2.15 3.78 0.90
C TRP A 83 1.62 5.14 0.45
N PHE A 84 1.52 6.07 1.36
CA PHE A 84 1.23 7.47 1.08
C PHE A 84 2.53 8.27 1.00
N GLY A 85 3.10 8.39 -0.20
CA GLY A 85 4.36 9.07 -0.39
C GLY A 85 5.56 8.35 0.22
N GLY A 86 6.69 9.04 0.28
CA GLY A 86 7.93 8.52 0.83
C GLY A 86 8.79 7.73 -0.14
N THR A 87 9.89 7.22 0.38
CA THR A 87 10.96 6.56 -0.39
C THR A 87 11.40 5.23 0.22
N VAL A 88 10.70 4.74 1.24
CA VAL A 88 11.05 3.52 1.97
C VAL A 88 11.12 2.32 1.02
N ASN A 89 12.09 1.44 1.25
CA ASN A 89 12.20 0.20 0.52
C ASN A 89 11.75 -0.97 1.39
N CYS A 90 10.93 -1.84 0.80
CA CYS A 90 10.35 -2.99 1.51
C CYS A 90 10.77 -4.30 0.84
N LYS A 91 10.95 -5.36 1.63
CA LYS A 91 11.27 -6.69 1.12
C LYS A 91 10.51 -7.80 1.86
N TYR A 92 10.32 -8.91 1.15
CA TYR A 92 9.72 -10.13 1.72
C TYR A 92 8.36 -9.87 2.35
N LEU A 93 7.46 -9.28 1.57
CA LEU A 93 6.10 -9.01 1.97
C LEU A 93 5.17 -10.12 1.50
N VAL A 94 4.27 -10.53 2.38
CA VAL A 94 3.26 -11.54 2.07
C VAL A 94 1.88 -11.00 2.40
N THR A 95 0.95 -11.09 1.44
CA THR A 95 -0.47 -10.82 1.68
C THR A 95 -1.27 -12.09 1.53
N TYR A 96 -2.23 -12.28 2.38
CA TYR A 96 -3.08 -13.46 2.37
C TYR A 96 -4.53 -13.09 2.63
N LYS A 97 -5.37 -13.26 1.59
CA LYS A 97 -6.82 -13.02 1.66
C LYS A 97 -7.20 -11.62 2.10
N THR A 98 -6.55 -10.64 1.53
CA THR A 98 -6.91 -9.22 1.67
C THR A 98 -8.29 -8.98 1.06
N GLN A 99 -9.07 -8.09 1.63
CA GLN A 99 -10.39 -7.76 1.11
C GLN A 99 -10.28 -6.73 -0.01
N ASP A 100 -9.58 -5.62 0.21
CA ASP A 100 -9.32 -4.62 -0.83
C ASP A 100 -7.97 -4.87 -1.50
N ASP A 101 -7.10 -3.94 -1.66
CA ASP A 101 -5.86 -4.11 -2.42
C ASP A 101 -4.74 -4.76 -1.61
N ASP A 102 -3.86 -5.47 -2.31
CA ASP A 102 -2.72 -6.08 -1.63
C ASP A 102 -1.57 -5.09 -1.46
N PHE A 103 -1.27 -4.34 -2.52
CA PHE A 103 -0.26 -3.28 -2.53
C PHE A 103 -0.85 -2.04 -3.17
N ASP A 104 -1.13 -1.02 -2.37
CA ASP A 104 -1.56 0.28 -2.85
C ASP A 104 -0.48 1.35 -2.67
N THR A 105 -0.27 2.16 -3.69
CA THR A 105 0.74 3.22 -3.69
C THR A 105 0.13 4.54 -4.15
N ASP A 106 0.31 5.57 -3.34
CA ASP A 106 -0.30 6.86 -3.58
C ASP A 106 0.65 8.01 -3.20
N ASN A 107 0.25 9.22 -3.56
CA ASN A 107 0.77 10.48 -3.04
C ASN A 107 2.28 10.67 -3.18
N GLY A 108 2.85 10.18 -4.28
CA GLY A 108 4.26 10.40 -4.60
C GLY A 108 5.21 9.34 -4.01
N TYR A 109 4.71 8.18 -3.60
CA TYR A 109 5.59 7.09 -3.20
C TYR A 109 6.53 6.69 -4.35
N SER A 110 7.82 6.65 -4.06
CA SER A 110 8.88 6.36 -5.04
C SER A 110 9.90 5.32 -4.54
N GLY A 111 9.52 4.56 -3.54
CA GLY A 111 10.33 3.45 -3.01
C GLY A 111 10.30 2.20 -3.87
N LYS A 112 10.89 1.13 -3.35
CA LYS A 112 11.02 -0.15 -4.02
C LYS A 112 10.48 -1.27 -3.14
N VAL A 113 9.70 -2.17 -3.75
CA VAL A 113 9.21 -3.38 -3.10
C VAL A 113 9.75 -4.60 -3.84
N GLN A 114 10.41 -5.49 -3.12
CA GLN A 114 11.03 -6.67 -3.70
C GLN A 114 10.73 -7.94 -2.91
N PHE A 115 10.51 -9.04 -3.63
CA PHE A 115 10.15 -10.35 -3.07
C PHE A 115 8.81 -10.30 -2.34
N GLY A 116 7.74 -10.13 -3.10
CA GLY A 116 6.37 -10.15 -2.60
C GLY A 116 5.62 -11.42 -3.01
N LEU A 117 4.74 -11.88 -2.14
CA LEU A 117 3.81 -12.96 -2.43
C LEU A 117 2.39 -12.53 -2.08
N ILE A 118 1.54 -12.45 -3.08
CA ILE A 118 0.13 -12.12 -2.96
C ILE A 118 -0.69 -13.40 -3.14
N PHE A 119 -1.59 -13.66 -2.21
CA PHE A 119 -2.47 -14.82 -2.26
C PHE A 119 -3.94 -14.39 -2.05
N ARG A 120 -4.65 -14.19 -3.15
CA ARG A 120 -6.07 -13.76 -3.13
C ARG A 120 -7.00 -14.92 -2.85
N ASP A 121 -8.10 -14.63 -2.19
CA ASP A 121 -9.21 -15.58 -1.98
C ASP A 121 -10.20 -15.51 -3.14
N SER A 122 -10.90 -16.63 -3.42
CA SER A 122 -11.89 -16.68 -4.49
C SER A 122 -13.21 -15.99 -4.16
N VAL A 123 -13.44 -15.65 -2.91
CA VAL A 123 -14.74 -15.11 -2.42
C VAL A 123 -14.60 -13.71 -1.85
N ILE A 124 -13.43 -13.38 -1.32
CA ILE A 124 -13.18 -12.12 -0.60
C ILE A 124 -12.77 -11.04 -1.59
N ALA A 125 -13.54 -9.98 -1.65
CA ALA A 125 -13.20 -8.75 -2.35
C ALA A 125 -14.05 -7.61 -1.81
N ASP A 126 -13.60 -6.38 -1.98
CA ASP A 126 -14.33 -5.20 -1.51
C ASP A 126 -15.33 -4.69 -2.56
N ILE A 127 -16.31 -3.93 -2.08
CA ILE A 127 -17.33 -3.32 -2.92
C ILE A 127 -16.78 -2.20 -3.82
N SER A 128 -15.68 -1.56 -3.42
CA SER A 128 -14.94 -0.57 -4.20
C SER A 128 -14.27 -1.20 -5.43
N ASN A 129 -14.10 -2.47 -5.43
CA ASN A 129 -13.33 -3.41 -6.24
C ASN A 129 -11.92 -3.59 -5.67
N SER A 130 -11.32 -4.72 -5.99
CA SER A 130 -10.03 -5.10 -5.40
C SER A 130 -9.04 -5.48 -6.48
N GLU A 131 -7.81 -5.15 -6.27
CA GLU A 131 -6.68 -5.47 -7.12
C GLU A 131 -5.52 -6.11 -6.33
N ALA A 132 -4.54 -6.68 -7.03
CA ALA A 132 -3.28 -7.04 -6.39
C ALA A 132 -2.36 -5.82 -6.25
N PHE A 133 -2.50 -4.86 -7.16
CA PHE A 133 -1.80 -3.57 -7.12
C PHE A 133 -2.77 -2.46 -7.51
N GLU A 134 -2.89 -1.45 -6.68
CA GLU A 134 -3.41 -0.16 -7.07
C GLU A 134 -2.29 0.88 -7.05
N SER A 135 -2.39 1.90 -7.91
CA SER A 135 -1.44 3.00 -7.90
C SER A 135 -2.09 4.29 -8.40
N ASP A 136 -2.09 5.29 -7.54
CA ASP A 136 -2.57 6.65 -7.83
C ASP A 136 -1.45 7.67 -7.63
N ASN A 137 -1.51 8.79 -8.36
CA ASN A 137 -0.64 9.92 -8.03
C ASN A 137 -1.22 10.74 -6.87
N ASN A 138 -2.52 10.86 -6.84
CA ASN A 138 -3.36 11.33 -5.73
C ASN A 138 -4.83 11.13 -6.09
N ALA A 139 -5.72 11.23 -5.13
CA ALA A 139 -7.16 11.02 -5.28
C ALA A 139 -7.80 11.87 -6.40
N SER A 140 -7.26 13.04 -6.70
CA SER A 140 -7.75 13.94 -7.76
C SER A 140 -7.13 13.66 -9.11
N GLY A 141 -6.16 12.77 -9.24
CA GLY A 141 -5.48 12.43 -10.49
C GLY A 141 -4.67 13.59 -11.09
N THR A 142 -4.12 14.46 -10.26
CA THR A 142 -3.33 15.59 -10.71
C THR A 142 -1.91 15.19 -11.12
N THR A 143 -1.17 16.12 -11.70
CA THR A 143 0.26 15.97 -12.03
C THR A 143 1.18 16.46 -10.93
N ALA A 144 0.69 16.52 -9.69
CA ALA A 144 1.48 16.94 -8.53
C ALA A 144 2.77 16.12 -8.40
N THR A 145 3.78 16.73 -7.81
CA THR A 145 5.09 16.11 -7.59
C THR A 145 5.44 16.10 -6.11
N PRO A 146 6.20 15.09 -5.64
CA PRO A 146 6.73 13.95 -6.39
C PRO A 146 5.63 13.07 -6.96
N LYS A 147 5.88 12.45 -8.11
CA LYS A 147 4.95 11.47 -8.67
C LYS A 147 5.10 10.13 -7.99
N THR A 148 3.99 9.42 -7.87
CA THR A 148 4.01 8.01 -7.51
C THR A 148 4.69 7.23 -8.63
N THR A 149 5.82 6.61 -8.30
CA THR A 149 6.70 5.90 -9.24
C THR A 149 7.34 4.70 -8.55
N ALA A 150 6.54 3.93 -7.85
CA ALA A 150 6.98 2.72 -7.16
C ALA A 150 7.66 1.74 -8.09
N VAL A 151 8.64 0.99 -7.59
CA VAL A 151 9.28 -0.08 -8.34
C VAL A 151 9.02 -1.41 -7.64
N PHE A 152 8.32 -2.30 -8.32
CA PHE A 152 8.08 -3.66 -7.85
C PHE A 152 8.93 -4.66 -8.62
N SER A 153 9.54 -5.62 -7.91
CA SER A 153 10.32 -6.68 -8.54
C SER A 153 10.20 -8.00 -7.79
N ASN A 154 10.25 -9.11 -8.53
CA ASN A 154 10.15 -10.46 -7.96
C ASN A 154 8.86 -10.64 -7.13
N ILE A 155 7.74 -10.21 -7.67
CA ILE A 155 6.42 -10.36 -7.05
C ILE A 155 5.68 -11.51 -7.73
N THR A 156 5.06 -12.35 -6.93
CA THR A 156 4.14 -13.39 -7.40
C THR A 156 2.75 -13.09 -6.86
N ALA A 157 1.80 -12.89 -7.75
CA ALA A 157 0.38 -12.72 -7.38
C ALA A 157 -0.42 -13.93 -7.85
N ILE A 158 -1.06 -14.62 -6.91
CA ILE A 158 -1.96 -15.72 -7.16
C ILE A 158 -3.38 -15.18 -7.05
N GLY A 159 -4.02 -15.06 -8.22
CA GLY A 159 -5.38 -14.50 -8.32
C GLY A 159 -6.45 -15.42 -7.75
N PRO A 160 -7.70 -14.94 -7.66
CA PRO A 160 -8.81 -15.69 -7.05
C PRO A 160 -9.33 -16.84 -7.91
N LYS A 161 -8.97 -16.90 -9.18
CA LYS A 161 -9.48 -17.89 -10.12
C LYS A 161 -8.73 -19.21 -9.98
N ALA A 162 -9.36 -20.18 -9.37
CA ALA A 162 -8.76 -21.49 -9.17
C ALA A 162 -8.88 -22.43 -10.40
N THR A 163 -9.91 -22.27 -11.22
CA THR A 163 -10.16 -23.11 -12.41
C THR A 163 -10.84 -22.30 -13.52
N THR A 164 -10.95 -22.87 -14.72
CA THR A 164 -11.68 -22.25 -15.83
C THR A 164 -13.18 -22.07 -15.55
N ALA A 165 -13.73 -22.82 -14.61
CA ALA A 165 -15.14 -22.75 -14.22
C ALA A 165 -15.37 -21.86 -12.98
N ASN A 166 -14.34 -21.55 -12.21
CA ASN A 166 -14.39 -20.69 -11.04
C ASN A 166 -13.74 -19.36 -11.36
N PHE A 167 -14.54 -18.32 -11.57
CA PHE A 167 -14.08 -16.98 -11.93
C PHE A 167 -13.72 -16.13 -10.73
N GLY A 168 -13.90 -16.64 -9.51
CA GLY A 168 -13.72 -15.87 -8.28
C GLY A 168 -14.82 -14.83 -8.07
N ASN A 169 -14.62 -13.96 -7.10
CA ASN A 169 -15.51 -12.83 -6.85
C ASN A 169 -15.38 -11.80 -7.99
N SER A 170 -16.51 -11.36 -8.54
CA SER A 170 -16.56 -10.41 -9.66
C SER A 170 -16.06 -9.00 -9.31
N LEU A 171 -15.95 -8.70 -8.02
CA LEU A 171 -15.40 -7.44 -7.52
C LEU A 171 -13.87 -7.44 -7.51
N PHE A 172 -13.22 -8.60 -7.64
CA PHE A 172 -11.80 -8.62 -7.95
C PHE A 172 -11.60 -8.21 -9.41
N ARG A 173 -11.14 -7.01 -9.63
CA ARG A 173 -11.10 -6.39 -10.96
C ARG A 173 -9.90 -6.82 -11.78
N GLY A 174 -8.73 -6.93 -11.17
CA GLY A 174 -7.53 -7.24 -11.94
C GLY A 174 -6.25 -7.44 -11.13
N GLY A 175 -5.18 -7.71 -11.86
CA GLY A 175 -3.86 -7.85 -11.26
C GLY A 175 -3.23 -6.51 -10.91
N ALA A 176 -3.49 -5.48 -11.70
CA ALA A 176 -2.94 -4.14 -11.46
C ALA A 176 -3.86 -3.07 -12.03
N HIS A 177 -4.07 -2.01 -11.29
CA HIS A 177 -4.83 -0.83 -11.66
C HIS A 177 -3.97 0.42 -11.47
N ILE A 178 -3.28 0.80 -12.54
CA ILE A 178 -2.40 1.98 -12.56
C ILE A 178 -3.19 3.13 -13.15
N ARG A 179 -3.45 4.17 -12.39
CA ARG A 179 -4.36 5.26 -12.79
C ARG A 179 -3.90 6.62 -12.28
N ARG A 180 -4.65 7.66 -12.59
CA ARG A 180 -4.53 9.02 -12.02
C ARG A 180 -3.10 9.57 -12.06
N ASN A 181 -2.42 9.41 -13.21
CA ASN A 181 -1.07 9.92 -13.47
C ASN A 181 0.07 9.26 -12.67
N SER A 182 -0.16 8.16 -11.99
CA SER A 182 0.89 7.36 -11.37
C SER A 182 1.66 6.51 -12.39
N GLY A 183 2.70 5.86 -11.94
CA GLY A 183 3.45 4.82 -12.66
C GLY A 183 4.10 3.84 -11.68
N ILE A 184 4.36 2.62 -12.12
CA ILE A 184 5.09 1.60 -11.35
C ILE A 184 6.12 0.88 -12.22
#